data_d8d0b29ac014655278fb7a63009acdfa
#
_entry.id   d8d0b29ac014655278fb7a63009acdfa
#
_cell.length_a   1.000
_cell.length_b   1.000
_cell.length_c   1.000
_cell.angle_alpha   90.00
_cell.angle_beta   90.00
_cell.angle_gamma   90.00
#
_symmetry.space_group_name_H-M   'P 1'
#
loop_
_entity.id
_entity.type
_entity.pdbx_description
1 polymer ?
#
loop_
_entity_poly.entity_id
_entity_poly.type
_entity_poly.pdbx_seq_one_letter_code
_entity_poly.pdbx_strand_id
1 'polypeptide(L)'
;MKFVVAAACLLGAAFAIQEDRLVSRKLNKRFIDDAGNYNISFYHINDVHAHLDEFSSSGTDCTKPERGCFGGYARIKTVLKETRPSHPDSLLLNIGDEFQGTMFFSFYGGEKIAETLNQIGFDAMTLGNHEFDRGDDHLGEFLENLTFPIVSANIVSDHAVLNRTIKPFHIFPQYDLAVIGVTTETTPGISSPGKGTKFTDPVAAVQDTIDLIRSTTNITRLAAITHIGYDEDQRLARETTGLHFIMGGHSHTPLGDFEGAVGPYPTIVENKDGDEVFIVTAYRWGEYLGYIDVTYDAQGKVLAYHGAPIHLTNTTAQDEDLQEQIDEWRGPFEEYAKEEVGFTNVVLDQSTCQQKECLLGDFVAE
;
A
#
# COMPACT_ATOMS: atom_id res chain seq x y z
N MET A 1 -34.46 -25.41 54.04
CA MET A 1 -34.14 -24.30 53.14
C MET A 1 -32.70 -24.48 52.68
N LYS A 2 -32.48 -24.98 51.44
CA LYS A 2 -31.16 -25.11 50.83
C LYS A 2 -31.13 -24.10 49.65
N PHE A 3 -30.29 -23.09 49.78
CA PHE A 3 -30.02 -22.16 48.65
C PHE A 3 -29.05 -22.84 47.70
N VAL A 4 -29.48 -23.01 46.46
CA VAL A 4 -28.63 -23.36 45.32
C VAL A 4 -28.17 -22.08 44.68
N VAL A 5 -26.88 -21.80 44.74
CA VAL A 5 -26.22 -20.73 43.99
C VAL A 5 -25.88 -21.27 42.63
N ALA A 6 -26.56 -20.78 41.62
CA ALA A 6 -26.21 -21.06 40.22
C ALA A 6 -25.05 -20.16 39.81
N ALA A 7 -23.87 -20.75 39.57
CA ALA A 7 -22.73 -20.07 38.98
C ALA A 7 -22.98 -20.00 37.44
N ALA A 8 -23.20 -18.83 36.94
CA ALA A 8 -23.23 -18.57 35.49
C ALA A 8 -21.78 -18.56 34.97
N CYS A 9 -21.38 -19.61 34.27
CA CYS A 9 -20.16 -19.63 33.48
C CYS A 9 -20.36 -18.74 32.24
N LEU A 10 -19.81 -17.56 32.25
CA LEU A 10 -19.57 -16.76 31.06
C LEU A 10 -18.42 -17.41 30.25
N LEU A 11 -18.77 -18.20 29.29
CA LEU A 11 -17.84 -18.64 28.23
C LEU A 11 -17.54 -17.42 27.36
N GLY A 12 -16.49 -16.69 27.70
CA GLY A 12 -15.85 -15.79 26.76
C GLY A 12 -15.24 -16.63 25.64
N ALA A 13 -15.75 -16.47 24.43
CA ALA A 13 -15.09 -16.98 23.24
C ALA A 13 -13.76 -16.23 23.11
N ALA A 14 -12.69 -16.82 23.62
CA ALA A 14 -11.33 -16.43 23.26
C ALA A 14 -11.17 -16.87 21.79
N PHE A 15 -11.15 -15.92 20.88
CA PHE A 15 -10.58 -16.16 19.56
C PHE A 15 -9.12 -16.57 19.79
N ALA A 16 -8.82 -17.84 19.60
CA ALA A 16 -7.45 -18.31 19.55
C ALA A 16 -6.84 -17.71 18.29
N ILE A 17 -6.11 -16.60 18.46
CA ILE A 17 -5.18 -16.13 17.46
C ILE A 17 -4.18 -17.26 17.29
N GLN A 18 -4.10 -17.80 16.08
CA GLN A 18 -3.14 -18.84 15.76
C GLN A 18 -1.76 -18.27 16.02
N GLU A 19 -1.07 -18.80 17.02
CA GLU A 19 0.31 -18.44 17.30
C GLU A 19 1.17 -18.97 16.16
N ASP A 20 1.61 -18.05 15.30
CA ASP A 20 2.53 -18.38 14.23
C ASP A 20 3.92 -18.77 14.75
N ARG A 21 4.74 -19.35 13.87
CA ARG A 21 6.08 -19.93 14.08
C ARG A 21 7.02 -19.08 14.95
N LEU A 22 6.81 -17.78 14.97
CA LEU A 22 7.58 -16.83 15.74
C LEU A 22 6.81 -16.49 17.01
N VAL A 23 7.30 -16.94 18.14
CA VAL A 23 6.67 -16.75 19.44
C VAL A 23 6.53 -15.25 19.72
N SER A 24 5.30 -14.76 19.81
CA SER A 24 5.00 -13.42 20.31
C SER A 24 5.60 -13.25 21.69
N ARG A 25 6.77 -12.60 21.79
CA ARG A 25 7.25 -12.07 23.06
C ARG A 25 6.49 -10.77 23.31
N LYS A 26 5.82 -10.65 24.45
CA LYS A 26 5.36 -9.36 24.97
C LYS A 26 6.61 -8.51 25.22
N LEU A 27 7.03 -7.77 24.19
CA LEU A 27 8.05 -6.75 24.35
C LEU A 27 7.41 -5.58 25.09
N ASN A 28 8.05 -5.16 26.19
CA ASN A 28 7.66 -3.94 26.89
C ASN A 28 7.72 -2.77 25.88
N LYS A 29 6.91 -1.74 26.10
CA LYS A 29 6.67 -0.53 25.28
C LYS A 29 7.91 0.25 24.81
N ARG A 30 9.04 -0.39 24.63
CA ARG A 30 10.24 0.14 23.97
C ARG A 30 10.47 -0.69 22.74
N PHE A 31 10.63 -0.03 21.59
CA PHE A 31 10.95 -0.72 20.35
C PHE A 31 12.38 -1.30 20.36
N ILE A 32 13.22 -0.99 21.36
CA ILE A 32 14.48 -1.68 21.65
C ILE A 32 14.35 -2.34 23.04
N ASP A 33 14.55 -3.65 23.12
CA ASP A 33 14.65 -4.38 24.37
C ASP A 33 16.13 -4.56 24.81
N ASP A 34 16.35 -5.18 25.99
CA ASP A 34 17.71 -5.42 26.53
C ASP A 34 18.56 -6.38 25.68
N ALA A 35 17.96 -7.12 24.76
CA ALA A 35 18.63 -7.98 23.78
C ALA A 35 18.95 -7.25 22.47
N GLY A 36 18.55 -5.98 22.32
CA GLY A 36 18.71 -5.20 21.12
C GLY A 36 17.65 -5.48 20.03
N ASN A 37 16.53 -6.12 20.42
CA ASN A 37 15.43 -6.35 19.49
C ASN A 37 14.58 -5.10 19.34
N TYR A 38 14.10 -4.85 18.10
CA TYR A 38 13.21 -3.74 17.77
C TYR A 38 11.82 -4.26 17.39
N ASN A 39 10.78 -3.66 17.94
CA ASN A 39 9.40 -3.90 17.53
C ASN A 39 8.84 -2.63 16.87
N ILE A 40 8.48 -2.73 15.59
CA ILE A 40 7.95 -1.63 14.79
C ILE A 40 6.65 -2.09 14.15
N SER A 41 5.62 -1.25 14.21
CA SER A 41 4.36 -1.47 13.52
C SER A 41 4.42 -0.83 12.13
N PHE A 42 4.05 -1.57 11.09
CA PHE A 42 3.92 -1.05 9.74
C PHE A 42 2.44 -1.01 9.35
N TYR A 43 2.02 0.16 8.89
CA TYR A 43 0.80 0.34 8.12
C TYR A 43 1.20 0.59 6.68
N HIS A 44 0.48 0.02 5.72
CA HIS A 44 0.79 0.23 4.31
C HIS A 44 -0.44 0.15 3.43
N ILE A 45 -0.39 0.87 2.31
CA ILE A 45 -1.36 0.77 1.23
C ILE A 45 -0.64 0.72 -0.11
N ASN A 46 -1.30 0.18 -1.11
CA ASN A 46 -0.82 0.11 -2.49
C ASN A 46 -1.99 0.18 -3.47
N ASP A 47 -1.69 0.62 -4.70
CA ASP A 47 -2.62 0.52 -5.83
C ASP A 47 -4.01 1.13 -5.52
N VAL A 48 -4.02 2.35 -4.94
CA VAL A 48 -5.28 3.02 -4.59
C VAL A 48 -6.00 3.51 -5.83
N HIS A 49 -5.26 3.86 -6.90
CA HIS A 49 -5.82 4.21 -8.19
C HIS A 49 -6.92 5.29 -8.08
N ALA A 50 -6.56 6.39 -7.44
CA ALA A 50 -7.42 7.55 -7.23
C ALA A 50 -8.81 7.25 -6.62
N HIS A 51 -8.98 6.09 -5.94
CA HIS A 51 -10.18 5.82 -5.16
C HIS A 51 -10.12 6.61 -3.84
N LEU A 52 -10.21 7.95 -3.95
CA LEU A 52 -10.23 8.82 -2.78
C LEU A 52 -11.46 8.57 -1.93
N ASP A 53 -12.60 8.30 -2.59
CA ASP A 53 -13.87 7.96 -2.00
C ASP A 53 -14.10 6.44 -1.99
N GLU A 54 -15.13 6.00 -1.28
CA GLU A 54 -15.58 4.61 -1.23
C GLU A 54 -16.08 4.11 -2.59
N PHE A 55 -15.95 2.82 -2.81
CA PHE A 55 -16.39 2.16 -4.05
C PHE A 55 -17.30 0.95 -3.77
N SER A 56 -18.10 0.58 -4.76
CA SER A 56 -18.96 -0.59 -4.72
C SER A 56 -18.18 -1.89 -4.95
N SER A 57 -18.79 -3.04 -4.68
CA SER A 57 -18.19 -4.37 -4.95
C SER A 57 -17.83 -4.60 -6.44
N SER A 58 -18.32 -3.78 -7.36
CA SER A 58 -17.96 -3.79 -8.78
C SER A 58 -16.82 -2.83 -9.15
N GLY A 59 -16.23 -2.13 -8.17
CA GLY A 59 -15.13 -1.18 -8.39
C GLY A 59 -15.56 0.17 -8.95
N THR A 60 -16.87 0.46 -8.97
CA THR A 60 -17.42 1.75 -9.37
C THR A 60 -17.81 2.57 -8.14
N ASP A 61 -18.15 3.84 -8.33
CA ASP A 61 -18.65 4.69 -7.25
C ASP A 61 -19.72 4.00 -6.39
N CYS A 62 -19.67 4.17 -5.09
CA CYS A 62 -20.65 3.63 -4.17
C CYS A 62 -21.95 4.43 -4.17
N THR A 63 -22.88 4.09 -5.07
CA THR A 63 -24.20 4.71 -5.18
C THR A 63 -25.28 4.02 -4.35
N LYS A 64 -24.96 2.89 -3.72
CA LYS A 64 -25.88 2.04 -2.94
C LYS A 64 -25.19 1.50 -1.68
N PRO A 65 -24.94 2.34 -0.66
CA PRO A 65 -24.22 1.94 0.55
C PRO A 65 -24.82 0.73 1.27
N GLU A 66 -26.15 0.54 1.14
CA GLU A 66 -26.85 -0.62 1.72
C GLU A 66 -26.44 -1.97 1.11
N ARG A 67 -25.74 -1.96 -0.04
CA ARG A 67 -25.20 -3.18 -0.69
C ARG A 67 -23.74 -3.45 -0.33
N GLY A 68 -23.15 -2.61 0.51
CA GLY A 68 -21.74 -2.65 0.87
C GLY A 68 -20.90 -1.73 0.01
N CYS A 69 -20.07 -0.93 0.69
CA CYS A 69 -19.05 -0.09 0.09
C CYS A 69 -17.74 -0.35 0.80
N PHE A 70 -16.64 -0.13 0.09
CA PHE A 70 -15.31 -0.50 0.53
C PHE A 70 -14.35 0.67 0.35
N GLY A 71 -13.26 0.68 1.10
CA GLY A 71 -12.16 1.62 0.90
C GLY A 71 -12.50 3.07 1.20
N GLY A 72 -11.79 3.97 0.52
CA GLY A 72 -11.85 5.41 0.71
C GLY A 72 -10.90 5.91 1.80
N TYR A 73 -10.23 7.03 1.51
CA TYR A 73 -9.25 7.61 2.43
C TYR A 73 -9.83 8.09 3.75
N ALA A 74 -11.11 8.46 3.78
CA ALA A 74 -11.79 8.84 5.02
C ALA A 74 -11.87 7.67 6.02
N ARG A 75 -12.07 6.41 5.56
CA ARG A 75 -11.99 5.23 6.42
C ARG A 75 -10.56 4.90 6.85
N ILE A 76 -9.60 5.00 5.94
CA ILE A 76 -8.17 4.82 6.26
C ILE A 76 -7.79 5.78 7.39
N LYS A 77 -8.16 7.06 7.28
CA LYS A 77 -7.86 8.08 8.29
C LYS A 77 -8.49 7.77 9.64
N THR A 78 -9.73 7.28 9.67
CA THR A 78 -10.40 6.85 10.92
C THR A 78 -9.62 5.71 11.58
N VAL A 79 -9.30 4.64 10.84
CA VAL A 79 -8.57 3.50 11.40
C VAL A 79 -7.19 3.92 11.93
N LEU A 80 -6.48 4.77 11.20
CA LEU A 80 -5.18 5.29 11.65
C LEU A 80 -5.31 6.14 12.94
N LYS A 81 -6.33 7.01 13.03
CA LYS A 81 -6.61 7.79 14.25
C LYS A 81 -6.91 6.91 15.46
N GLU A 82 -7.59 5.79 15.26
CA GLU A 82 -7.98 4.87 16.33
C GLU A 82 -6.83 3.93 16.74
N THR A 83 -6.02 3.48 15.80
CA THR A 83 -5.03 2.41 16.05
C THR A 83 -3.62 2.94 16.30
N ARG A 84 -3.09 3.91 15.54
CA ARG A 84 -1.72 4.43 15.70
C ARG A 84 -1.38 4.94 17.12
N PRO A 85 -2.30 5.56 17.90
CA PRO A 85 -1.97 5.97 19.26
C PRO A 85 -1.58 4.81 20.19
N SER A 86 -2.04 3.58 19.92
CA SER A 86 -1.60 2.39 20.65
C SER A 86 -0.31 1.77 20.10
N HIS A 87 0.15 2.21 18.93
CA HIS A 87 1.37 1.79 18.24
C HIS A 87 2.25 3.02 17.94
N PRO A 88 2.82 3.66 18.99
CA PRO A 88 3.56 4.93 18.82
C PRO A 88 4.83 4.76 17.98
N ASP A 89 5.39 3.54 17.95
CA ASP A 89 6.55 3.20 17.12
C ASP A 89 6.06 2.56 15.81
N SER A 90 5.38 3.35 14.99
CA SER A 90 4.79 2.90 13.72
C SER A 90 5.19 3.75 12.55
N LEU A 91 5.25 3.12 11.37
CA LEU A 91 5.41 3.77 10.06
C LEU A 91 4.18 3.49 9.20
N LEU A 92 3.75 4.51 8.46
CA LEU A 92 2.72 4.42 7.43
C LEU A 92 3.37 4.64 6.07
N LEU A 93 3.32 3.62 5.21
CA LEU A 93 4.05 3.59 3.94
C LEU A 93 3.08 3.46 2.76
N ASN A 94 3.35 4.22 1.70
CA ASN A 94 2.61 4.17 0.45
C ASN A 94 3.45 3.46 -0.63
N ILE A 95 2.86 2.48 -1.32
CA ILE A 95 3.59 1.60 -2.22
C ILE A 95 3.28 1.91 -3.69
N GLY A 96 2.81 3.15 -3.96
CA GLY A 96 2.59 3.67 -5.31
C GLY A 96 1.28 3.23 -5.96
N ASP A 97 1.11 3.63 -7.22
CA ASP A 97 -0.10 3.57 -8.03
C ASP A 97 -1.28 4.29 -7.36
N GLU A 98 -1.02 5.54 -6.98
CA GLU A 98 -2.05 6.48 -6.55
C GLU A 98 -2.82 7.09 -7.73
N PHE A 99 -2.16 7.17 -8.90
CA PHE A 99 -2.73 7.72 -10.11
C PHE A 99 -3.60 6.69 -10.86
N GLN A 100 -4.42 7.21 -11.79
CA GLN A 100 -5.29 6.44 -12.67
C GLN A 100 -6.43 5.72 -11.92
N GLY A 101 -7.57 5.53 -12.55
CA GLY A 101 -8.69 4.70 -12.05
C GLY A 101 -10.01 5.45 -11.91
N THR A 102 -10.06 6.64 -11.31
CA THR A 102 -11.30 7.39 -11.11
C THR A 102 -11.27 8.80 -11.70
N MET A 103 -12.42 9.46 -11.66
CA MET A 103 -12.58 10.85 -12.10
C MET A 103 -11.72 11.82 -11.26
N PHE A 104 -11.36 11.50 -10.04
CA PHE A 104 -10.46 12.33 -9.25
C PHE A 104 -9.12 12.56 -9.98
N PHE A 105 -8.52 11.50 -10.52
CA PHE A 105 -7.30 11.66 -11.33
C PHE A 105 -7.58 12.27 -12.70
N SER A 106 -8.62 11.80 -13.40
CA SER A 106 -8.92 12.29 -14.75
C SER A 106 -9.16 13.80 -14.79
N PHE A 107 -9.85 14.34 -13.78
CA PHE A 107 -10.24 15.74 -13.68
C PHE A 107 -9.16 16.62 -13.02
N TYR A 108 -8.60 16.20 -11.88
CA TYR A 108 -7.65 17.00 -11.09
C TYR A 108 -6.18 16.63 -11.29
N GLY A 109 -5.90 15.54 -12.02
CA GLY A 109 -4.53 15.00 -12.05
C GLY A 109 -4.08 14.56 -10.66
N GLY A 110 -2.86 14.93 -10.28
CA GLY A 110 -2.29 14.58 -8.97
C GLY A 110 -2.68 15.53 -7.82
N GLU A 111 -3.37 16.66 -8.09
CA GLU A 111 -3.58 17.72 -7.09
C GLU A 111 -4.32 17.22 -5.84
N LYS A 112 -5.53 16.68 -6.00
CA LYS A 112 -6.35 16.23 -4.87
C LYS A 112 -5.84 14.95 -4.24
N ILE A 113 -5.11 14.15 -5.00
CA ILE A 113 -4.35 13.00 -4.47
C ILE A 113 -3.27 13.52 -3.51
N ALA A 114 -2.43 14.48 -3.92
CA ALA A 114 -1.39 15.03 -3.05
C ALA A 114 -1.96 15.67 -1.77
N GLU A 115 -3.06 16.43 -1.89
CA GLU A 115 -3.74 17.00 -0.72
C GLU A 115 -4.21 15.91 0.25
N THR A 116 -4.78 14.81 -0.26
CA THR A 116 -5.24 13.67 0.54
C THR A 116 -4.06 12.98 1.22
N LEU A 117 -3.01 12.62 0.46
CA LEU A 117 -1.84 11.92 1.01
C LEU A 117 -1.14 12.72 2.11
N ASN A 118 -1.02 14.04 1.95
CA ASN A 118 -0.46 14.92 2.97
C ASN A 118 -1.32 14.96 4.25
N GLN A 119 -2.65 14.91 4.13
CA GLN A 119 -3.56 14.87 5.28
C GLN A 119 -3.52 13.52 6.01
N ILE A 120 -3.32 12.43 5.27
CA ILE A 120 -3.14 11.09 5.84
C ILE A 120 -1.81 11.02 6.61
N GLY A 121 -0.76 11.66 6.10
CA GLY A 121 0.53 11.79 6.75
C GLY A 121 1.37 10.51 6.64
N PHE A 122 1.70 10.15 5.39
CA PHE A 122 2.63 9.06 5.12
C PHE A 122 4.05 9.38 5.59
N ASP A 123 4.78 8.35 6.01
CA ASP A 123 6.17 8.47 6.44
C ASP A 123 7.16 8.31 5.28
N ALA A 124 6.80 7.58 4.23
CA ALA A 124 7.48 7.50 2.93
C ALA A 124 6.57 6.89 1.86
N MET A 125 6.95 7.07 0.58
CA MET A 125 6.25 6.50 -0.57
C MET A 125 7.26 6.01 -1.61
N THR A 126 6.98 4.87 -2.27
CA THR A 126 7.58 4.53 -3.55
C THR A 126 6.65 4.90 -4.69
N LEU A 127 7.13 4.82 -5.92
CA LEU A 127 6.33 5.12 -7.11
C LEU A 127 5.91 3.82 -7.79
N GLY A 128 4.67 3.77 -8.26
CA GLY A 128 4.23 2.76 -9.20
C GLY A 128 4.41 3.22 -10.64
N ASN A 129 3.92 2.42 -11.58
CA ASN A 129 3.99 2.77 -13.01
C ASN A 129 2.98 3.88 -13.38
N HIS A 130 1.83 3.93 -12.73
CA HIS A 130 0.80 4.91 -13.06
C HIS A 130 1.13 6.34 -12.63
N GLU A 131 2.08 6.56 -11.73
CA GLU A 131 2.60 7.90 -11.47
C GLU A 131 3.22 8.56 -12.71
N PHE A 132 3.62 7.77 -13.71
CA PHE A 132 4.20 8.24 -14.98
C PHE A 132 3.18 8.41 -16.11
N ASP A 133 1.89 8.17 -15.92
CA ASP A 133 0.88 8.16 -17.00
C ASP A 133 0.76 9.49 -17.75
N ARG A 134 1.02 10.61 -17.07
CA ARG A 134 1.04 11.96 -17.69
C ARG A 134 2.45 12.52 -17.87
N GLY A 135 3.47 11.66 -17.81
CA GLY A 135 4.87 12.02 -18.02
C GLY A 135 5.57 12.66 -16.83
N ASP A 136 6.85 12.93 -17.02
CA ASP A 136 7.76 13.35 -15.96
C ASP A 136 7.45 14.74 -15.40
N ASP A 137 6.97 15.68 -16.23
CA ASP A 137 6.62 17.03 -15.78
C ASP A 137 5.45 16.98 -14.81
N HIS A 138 4.38 16.23 -15.13
CA HIS A 138 3.22 16.08 -14.27
C HIS A 138 3.57 15.33 -12.95
N LEU A 139 4.39 14.28 -13.05
CA LEU A 139 4.90 13.61 -11.85
C LEU A 139 5.74 14.59 -11.02
N GLY A 140 6.60 15.38 -11.65
CA GLY A 140 7.42 16.40 -10.96
C GLY A 140 6.56 17.37 -10.14
N GLU A 141 5.49 17.90 -10.74
CA GLU A 141 4.54 18.79 -10.05
C GLU A 141 3.88 18.09 -8.85
N PHE A 142 3.47 16.83 -9.01
CA PHE A 142 2.89 16.02 -7.92
C PHE A 142 3.89 15.85 -6.78
N LEU A 143 5.13 15.45 -7.07
CA LEU A 143 6.16 15.21 -6.05
C LEU A 143 6.55 16.48 -5.29
N GLU A 144 6.52 17.66 -5.93
CA GLU A 144 6.79 18.93 -5.26
C GLU A 144 5.70 19.32 -4.24
N ASN A 145 4.49 18.78 -4.38
CA ASN A 145 3.38 19.00 -3.46
C ASN A 145 3.34 18.00 -2.28
N LEU A 146 4.14 16.92 -2.33
CA LEU A 146 4.19 15.94 -1.23
C LEU A 146 5.13 16.40 -0.10
N THR A 147 4.77 16.06 1.14
CA THR A 147 5.50 16.49 2.35
C THR A 147 6.36 15.40 2.97
N PHE A 148 6.47 14.24 2.35
CA PHE A 148 7.18 13.06 2.84
C PHE A 148 8.17 12.52 1.79
N PRO A 149 9.17 11.71 2.20
CA PRO A 149 10.19 11.17 1.31
C PRO A 149 9.64 10.25 0.23
N ILE A 150 10.20 10.37 -0.99
CA ILE A 150 9.93 9.50 -2.12
C ILE A 150 11.16 8.64 -2.39
N VAL A 151 10.97 7.32 -2.44
CA VAL A 151 12.07 6.37 -2.60
C VAL A 151 11.84 5.44 -3.80
N SER A 152 12.85 5.30 -4.67
CA SER A 152 12.95 4.26 -5.68
C SER A 152 14.41 4.11 -6.13
N ALA A 153 15.00 2.95 -5.88
CA ALA A 153 16.42 2.69 -6.11
C ALA A 153 16.75 2.47 -7.60
N ASN A 154 15.78 2.08 -8.40
CA ASN A 154 15.99 1.70 -9.79
C ASN A 154 15.52 2.74 -10.81
N ILE A 155 15.07 3.92 -10.37
CA ILE A 155 14.72 5.03 -11.26
C ILE A 155 15.94 5.94 -11.44
N VAL A 156 16.33 6.16 -12.69
CA VAL A 156 17.36 7.13 -13.09
C VAL A 156 16.72 8.10 -14.07
N SER A 157 16.68 9.40 -13.74
CA SER A 157 16.04 10.42 -14.57
C SER A 157 16.94 11.62 -14.77
N ASP A 158 16.91 12.20 -15.98
CA ASP A 158 17.52 13.50 -16.30
C ASP A 158 16.55 14.66 -16.02
N HIS A 159 15.29 14.38 -15.68
CA HIS A 159 14.34 15.39 -15.24
C HIS A 159 14.73 15.96 -13.88
N ALA A 160 14.89 17.28 -13.81
CA ALA A 160 15.51 17.95 -12.66
C ALA A 160 14.78 17.69 -11.32
N VAL A 161 13.44 17.68 -11.33
CA VAL A 161 12.64 17.43 -10.13
C VAL A 161 12.74 15.98 -9.71
N LEU A 162 12.56 15.03 -10.63
CA LEU A 162 12.62 13.60 -10.31
C LEU A 162 13.98 13.23 -9.72
N ASN A 163 15.08 13.65 -10.36
CA ASN A 163 16.44 13.40 -9.88
C ASN A 163 16.70 14.00 -8.48
N ARG A 164 16.15 15.20 -8.21
CA ARG A 164 16.27 15.84 -6.90
C ARG A 164 15.44 15.15 -5.82
N THR A 165 14.24 14.70 -6.12
CA THR A 165 13.23 14.25 -5.16
C THR A 165 13.31 12.76 -4.87
N ILE A 166 13.45 11.91 -5.90
CA ILE A 166 13.50 10.47 -5.76
C ILE A 166 14.86 10.05 -5.20
N LYS A 167 14.86 9.28 -4.12
CA LYS A 167 16.08 8.74 -3.49
C LYS A 167 16.01 7.21 -3.46
N PRO A 168 17.13 6.49 -3.44
CA PRO A 168 17.10 5.03 -3.41
C PRO A 168 16.48 4.47 -2.12
N PHE A 169 16.65 5.17 -1.01
CA PHE A 169 16.15 4.80 0.30
C PHE A 169 15.96 6.00 1.21
N HIS A 170 15.23 5.80 2.31
CA HIS A 170 15.13 6.75 3.42
C HIS A 170 15.49 6.07 4.74
N ILE A 171 16.23 6.77 5.62
CA ILE A 171 16.59 6.28 6.95
C ILE A 171 15.64 6.89 7.98
N PHE A 172 15.10 6.02 8.82
CA PHE A 172 14.36 6.37 10.03
C PHE A 172 15.28 6.15 11.25
N PRO A 173 16.07 7.16 11.65
CA PRO A 173 17.10 6.97 12.66
C PRO A 173 16.54 6.62 14.04
N GLN A 174 15.31 7.05 14.34
CA GLN A 174 14.60 6.72 15.59
C GLN A 174 14.31 5.20 15.70
N TYR A 175 14.28 4.48 14.58
CA TYR A 175 14.02 3.05 14.51
C TYR A 175 15.23 2.22 14.08
N ASP A 176 16.37 2.88 13.81
CA ASP A 176 17.56 2.21 13.24
C ASP A 176 17.18 1.35 12.02
N LEU A 177 16.36 1.92 11.14
CA LEU A 177 15.73 1.28 10.00
C LEU A 177 15.96 2.11 8.73
N ALA A 178 16.31 1.45 7.63
CA ALA A 178 16.20 2.04 6.30
C ALA A 178 15.11 1.36 5.48
N VAL A 179 14.36 2.17 4.72
CA VAL A 179 13.32 1.71 3.79
C VAL A 179 13.80 2.01 2.38
N ILE A 180 13.95 0.96 1.57
CA ILE A 180 14.36 1.01 0.16
C ILE A 180 13.10 1.00 -0.69
N GLY A 181 13.03 1.85 -1.73
CA GLY A 181 11.94 1.81 -2.71
C GLY A 181 12.38 1.14 -4.00
N VAL A 182 11.45 0.56 -4.75
CA VAL A 182 11.71 0.07 -6.11
C VAL A 182 10.42 0.03 -6.94
N THR A 183 10.53 0.37 -8.23
CA THR A 183 9.43 0.46 -9.19
C THR A 183 9.65 -0.55 -10.32
N THR A 184 8.56 -1.06 -10.91
CA THR A 184 8.68 -2.05 -11.99
C THR A 184 9.48 -1.53 -13.18
N GLU A 185 10.41 -2.34 -13.67
CA GLU A 185 11.20 -2.02 -14.87
C GLU A 185 10.36 -2.00 -16.15
N THR A 186 9.16 -2.57 -16.12
CA THR A 186 8.23 -2.60 -17.24
C THR A 186 7.50 -1.27 -17.47
N THR A 187 7.64 -0.29 -16.58
CA THR A 187 6.98 1.03 -16.61
C THR A 187 7.02 1.70 -18.00
N PRO A 188 8.14 1.70 -18.76
CA PRO A 188 8.15 2.33 -20.09
C PRO A 188 7.22 1.66 -21.11
N GLY A 189 6.82 0.41 -20.88
CA GLY A 189 5.92 -0.35 -21.76
C GLY A 189 4.44 -0.24 -21.38
N ILE A 190 4.14 0.22 -20.17
CA ILE A 190 2.78 0.24 -19.60
C ILE A 190 2.36 1.62 -19.10
N SER A 191 3.22 2.63 -19.25
CA SER A 191 2.98 4.02 -18.87
C SER A 191 3.73 4.96 -19.81
N SER A 192 3.88 6.24 -19.45
CA SER A 192 4.41 7.30 -20.34
C SER A 192 5.59 8.09 -19.73
N PRO A 193 6.61 7.45 -19.13
CA PRO A 193 7.77 8.18 -18.61
C PRO A 193 8.52 8.90 -19.75
N GLY A 194 9.19 9.99 -19.40
CA GLY A 194 10.05 10.73 -20.32
C GLY A 194 11.20 9.87 -20.85
N LYS A 195 11.70 10.18 -22.04
CA LYS A 195 12.80 9.42 -22.69
C LYS A 195 14.10 9.40 -21.86
N GLY A 196 14.30 10.40 -21.01
CA GLY A 196 15.43 10.52 -20.09
C GLY A 196 15.26 9.74 -18.78
N THR A 197 14.07 9.21 -18.52
CA THR A 197 13.79 8.41 -17.32
C THR A 197 13.92 6.93 -17.65
N LYS A 198 14.72 6.22 -16.86
CA LYS A 198 15.07 4.81 -17.03
C LYS A 198 14.76 4.03 -15.77
N PHE A 199 14.41 2.77 -15.95
CA PHE A 199 14.14 1.80 -14.89
C PHE A 199 15.10 0.64 -15.08
N THR A 200 15.90 0.34 -14.03
CA THR A 200 16.87 -0.76 -14.05
C THR A 200 16.30 -1.99 -13.35
N ASP A 201 16.99 -3.13 -13.47
CA ASP A 201 16.57 -4.37 -12.78
C ASP A 201 16.38 -4.13 -11.27
N PRO A 202 15.20 -4.44 -10.72
CA PRO A 202 14.89 -4.16 -9.32
C PRO A 202 15.75 -4.95 -8.32
N VAL A 203 16.12 -6.18 -8.65
CA VAL A 203 16.92 -7.03 -7.76
C VAL A 203 18.33 -6.46 -7.62
N ALA A 204 18.97 -6.12 -8.75
CA ALA A 204 20.30 -5.52 -8.74
C ALA A 204 20.29 -4.16 -7.99
N ALA A 205 19.32 -3.31 -8.27
CA ALA A 205 19.21 -1.99 -7.64
C ALA A 205 19.01 -2.08 -6.12
N VAL A 206 18.17 -3.02 -5.66
CA VAL A 206 17.96 -3.23 -4.22
C VAL A 206 19.21 -3.80 -3.57
N GLN A 207 19.88 -4.78 -4.17
CA GLN A 207 21.13 -5.34 -3.60
C GLN A 207 22.23 -4.28 -3.51
N ASP A 208 22.45 -3.51 -4.58
CA ASP A 208 23.43 -2.41 -4.58
C ASP A 208 23.11 -1.37 -3.50
N THR A 209 21.81 -1.09 -3.27
CA THR A 209 21.37 -0.17 -2.21
C THR A 209 21.61 -0.74 -0.82
N ILE A 210 21.36 -2.03 -0.60
CA ILE A 210 21.66 -2.72 0.66
C ILE A 210 23.18 -2.60 0.97
N ASP A 211 24.02 -2.88 -0.03
CA ASP A 211 25.47 -2.82 0.12
C ASP A 211 25.95 -1.37 0.38
N LEU A 212 25.34 -0.39 -0.27
CA LEU A 212 25.58 1.03 -0.02
C LEU A 212 25.25 1.40 1.43
N ILE A 213 24.05 1.05 1.91
CA ILE A 213 23.60 1.34 3.28
C ILE A 213 24.57 0.73 4.29
N ARG A 214 24.91 -0.54 4.12
CA ARG A 214 25.84 -1.28 5.00
C ARG A 214 27.24 -0.72 5.02
N SER A 215 27.73 -0.24 3.87
CA SER A 215 29.10 0.33 3.76
C SER A 215 29.20 1.77 4.26
N THR A 216 28.10 2.52 4.28
CA THR A 216 28.11 3.96 4.60
C THR A 216 27.42 4.31 5.92
N THR A 217 26.70 3.37 6.53
CA THR A 217 25.95 3.57 7.77
C THR A 217 26.13 2.39 8.73
N ASN A 218 25.59 2.53 9.94
CA ASN A 218 25.51 1.43 10.91
C ASN A 218 24.13 0.77 10.93
N ILE A 219 23.24 1.11 9.98
CA ILE A 219 21.89 0.55 9.91
C ILE A 219 21.98 -0.93 9.53
N THR A 220 21.33 -1.76 10.33
CA THR A 220 21.25 -3.22 10.08
C THR A 220 19.86 -3.66 9.65
N ARG A 221 18.82 -2.93 10.05
CA ARG A 221 17.41 -3.26 9.77
C ARG A 221 16.98 -2.62 8.47
N LEU A 222 16.55 -3.46 7.53
CA LEU A 222 16.13 -3.03 6.20
C LEU A 222 14.73 -3.55 5.90
N ALA A 223 13.91 -2.67 5.34
CA ALA A 223 12.64 -3.03 4.72
C ALA A 223 12.61 -2.46 3.30
N ALA A 224 11.82 -3.07 2.42
CA ALA A 224 11.56 -2.54 1.09
C ALA A 224 10.08 -2.24 0.91
N ILE A 225 9.78 -1.17 0.17
CA ILE A 225 8.48 -0.87 -0.41
C ILE A 225 8.60 -1.01 -1.92
N THR A 226 7.87 -1.96 -2.50
CA THR A 226 8.13 -2.42 -3.86
C THR A 226 6.88 -2.34 -4.72
N HIS A 227 7.00 -1.71 -5.87
CA HIS A 227 5.91 -1.68 -6.84
C HIS A 227 6.31 -2.46 -8.11
N ILE A 228 6.49 -3.79 -7.94
CA ILE A 228 7.00 -4.70 -8.98
C ILE A 228 6.12 -5.93 -9.21
N GLY A 229 5.14 -6.18 -8.34
CA GLY A 229 4.25 -7.32 -8.38
C GLY A 229 4.71 -8.49 -7.52
N TYR A 230 3.75 -9.27 -7.02
CA TYR A 230 3.96 -10.32 -6.04
C TYR A 230 4.95 -11.42 -6.47
N ASP A 231 4.96 -11.81 -7.74
CA ASP A 231 5.91 -12.81 -8.24
C ASP A 231 7.34 -12.27 -8.28
N GLU A 232 7.49 -10.98 -8.66
CA GLU A 232 8.78 -10.29 -8.64
C GLU A 232 9.24 -9.96 -7.21
N ASP A 233 8.33 -9.70 -6.27
CA ASP A 233 8.67 -9.58 -4.84
C ASP A 233 9.25 -10.88 -4.30
N GLN A 234 8.70 -12.02 -4.69
CA GLN A 234 9.25 -13.33 -4.33
C GLN A 234 10.61 -13.60 -5.01
N ARG A 235 10.81 -13.13 -6.25
CA ARG A 235 12.11 -13.18 -6.92
C ARG A 235 13.13 -12.29 -6.18
N LEU A 236 12.76 -11.06 -5.86
CA LEU A 236 13.58 -10.12 -5.08
C LEU A 236 13.97 -10.75 -3.74
N ALA A 237 13.01 -11.34 -3.03
CA ALA A 237 13.26 -12.02 -1.76
C ALA A 237 14.27 -13.15 -1.88
N ARG A 238 14.17 -13.99 -2.93
CA ARG A 238 15.08 -15.11 -3.16
C ARG A 238 16.48 -14.67 -3.56
N GLU A 239 16.61 -13.61 -4.35
CA GLU A 239 17.87 -13.22 -5.02
C GLU A 239 18.67 -12.15 -4.29
N THR A 240 18.11 -11.53 -3.23
CA THR A 240 18.83 -10.55 -2.40
C THR A 240 19.31 -11.14 -1.08
N THR A 241 20.25 -10.46 -0.43
CA THR A 241 20.71 -10.81 0.92
C THR A 241 20.66 -9.60 1.84
N GLY A 242 20.23 -9.85 3.10
CA GLY A 242 20.15 -8.82 4.12
C GLY A 242 18.91 -7.94 4.09
N LEU A 243 17.97 -8.24 3.19
CA LEU A 243 16.59 -7.75 3.23
C LEU A 243 15.71 -8.85 3.84
N HIS A 244 14.85 -8.50 4.81
CA HIS A 244 14.04 -9.48 5.50
C HIS A 244 12.54 -9.12 5.52
N PHE A 245 12.16 -7.94 5.02
CA PHE A 245 10.76 -7.49 4.99
C PHE A 245 10.46 -6.68 3.74
N ILE A 246 9.41 -7.05 3.02
CA ILE A 246 8.94 -6.45 1.77
C ILE A 246 7.46 -6.12 1.89
N MET A 247 7.09 -4.89 1.57
CA MET A 247 5.71 -4.46 1.38
C MET A 247 5.50 -4.15 -0.10
N GLY A 248 4.70 -4.99 -0.78
CA GLY A 248 4.56 -5.02 -2.23
C GLY A 248 3.26 -4.41 -2.76
N GLY A 249 3.26 -4.08 -4.05
CA GLY A 249 2.13 -3.58 -4.83
C GLY A 249 2.17 -4.05 -6.29
N HIS A 250 1.48 -3.36 -7.19
CA HIS A 250 1.40 -3.54 -8.64
C HIS A 250 0.47 -4.67 -9.13
N SER A 251 0.56 -5.86 -8.57
CA SER A 251 -0.21 -7.02 -9.06
C SER A 251 -1.59 -7.16 -8.43
N HIS A 252 -2.01 -6.23 -7.59
CA HIS A 252 -3.30 -6.28 -6.87
C HIS A 252 -3.53 -7.64 -6.20
N THR A 253 -2.51 -8.14 -5.49
CA THR A 253 -2.56 -9.49 -4.91
C THR A 253 -3.13 -9.45 -3.49
N PRO A 254 -4.30 -10.08 -3.24
CA PRO A 254 -4.84 -10.18 -1.89
C PRO A 254 -4.09 -11.26 -1.11
N LEU A 255 -3.46 -10.89 0.01
CA LEU A 255 -2.83 -11.80 0.95
C LEU A 255 -3.57 -11.78 2.29
N GLY A 256 -3.81 -12.94 2.89
CA GLY A 256 -4.49 -13.04 4.17
C GLY A 256 -5.16 -14.38 4.41
N ASP A 257 -5.95 -14.46 5.48
CA ASP A 257 -6.80 -15.60 5.82
C ASP A 257 -8.27 -15.25 5.58
N PHE A 258 -8.62 -15.05 4.29
CA PHE A 258 -9.98 -14.76 3.85
C PHE A 258 -10.25 -15.34 2.46
N GLU A 259 -11.52 -15.48 2.10
CA GLU A 259 -11.94 -15.99 0.80
C GLU A 259 -11.40 -15.10 -0.34
N GLY A 260 -10.74 -15.71 -1.33
CA GLY A 260 -10.12 -15.02 -2.45
C GLY A 260 -8.66 -14.60 -2.23
N ALA A 261 -8.11 -14.80 -1.02
CA ALA A 261 -6.69 -14.60 -0.81
C ALA A 261 -5.84 -15.58 -1.65
N VAL A 262 -4.78 -15.06 -2.24
CA VAL A 262 -3.84 -15.83 -3.10
C VAL A 262 -2.79 -16.54 -2.26
N GLY A 263 -2.46 -15.99 -1.09
CA GLY A 263 -1.46 -16.53 -0.18
C GLY A 263 -1.59 -15.97 1.23
N PRO A 264 -0.72 -16.43 2.14
CA PRO A 264 -0.72 -15.96 3.52
C PRO A 264 -0.18 -14.52 3.64
N TYR A 265 -0.58 -13.83 4.70
CA TYR A 265 -0.05 -12.52 5.10
C TYR A 265 0.69 -12.68 6.45
N PRO A 266 2.04 -12.61 6.46
CA PRO A 266 2.95 -12.50 5.33
C PRO A 266 3.14 -13.82 4.57
N THR A 267 3.53 -13.72 3.29
CA THR A 267 4.17 -14.81 2.56
C THR A 267 5.65 -14.88 2.96
N ILE A 268 6.14 -16.07 3.26
CA ILE A 268 7.52 -16.28 3.70
C ILE A 268 8.32 -16.97 2.59
N VAL A 269 9.44 -16.37 2.20
CA VAL A 269 10.35 -16.88 1.16
C VAL A 269 11.75 -17.00 1.75
N GLU A 270 12.43 -18.09 1.50
CA GLU A 270 13.85 -18.28 1.87
C GLU A 270 14.74 -17.65 0.80
N ASN A 271 15.68 -16.81 1.21
CA ASN A 271 16.68 -16.21 0.33
C ASN A 271 17.87 -17.15 0.08
N LYS A 272 18.81 -16.73 -0.77
CA LYS A 272 20.00 -17.54 -1.14
C LYS A 272 20.96 -17.83 0.03
N ASP A 273 20.83 -17.12 1.15
CA ASP A 273 21.62 -17.36 2.38
C ASP A 273 20.86 -18.23 3.40
N GLY A 274 19.64 -18.67 3.09
CA GLY A 274 18.78 -19.45 3.97
C GLY A 274 18.03 -18.62 5.02
N ASP A 275 17.97 -17.29 4.85
CA ASP A 275 17.21 -16.42 5.73
C ASP A 275 15.77 -16.24 5.24
N GLU A 276 14.80 -16.16 6.16
CA GLU A 276 13.41 -15.90 5.84
C GLU A 276 13.20 -14.41 5.47
N VAL A 277 12.47 -14.16 4.40
CA VAL A 277 12.01 -12.86 3.93
C VAL A 277 10.49 -12.84 3.93
N PHE A 278 9.90 -11.82 4.54
CA PHE A 278 8.47 -11.71 4.76
C PHE A 278 7.88 -10.69 3.78
N ILE A 279 6.85 -11.11 3.01
CA ILE A 279 6.22 -10.30 1.96
C ILE A 279 4.76 -10.07 2.33
N VAL A 280 4.32 -8.81 2.31
CA VAL A 280 2.93 -8.39 2.52
C VAL A 280 2.45 -7.48 1.41
N THR A 281 1.15 -7.52 1.10
CA THR A 281 0.45 -6.59 0.21
C THR A 281 -0.90 -6.20 0.80
N ALA A 282 -1.45 -5.05 0.41
CA ALA A 282 -2.77 -4.57 0.85
C ALA A 282 -3.83 -4.61 -0.25
N TYR A 283 -3.69 -5.50 -1.24
CA TYR A 283 -4.60 -5.67 -2.36
C TYR A 283 -4.64 -4.45 -3.29
N ARG A 284 -5.73 -3.66 -3.30
CA ARG A 284 -5.92 -2.49 -4.17
C ARG A 284 -7.03 -1.56 -3.68
N TRP A 285 -7.09 -0.35 -4.27
CA TRP A 285 -8.15 0.65 -4.14
C TRP A 285 -8.43 1.11 -2.70
N GLY A 286 -7.50 0.80 -1.78
CA GLY A 286 -7.71 1.08 -0.37
C GLY A 286 -8.80 0.20 0.27
N GLU A 287 -9.17 -0.94 -0.34
CA GLU A 287 -10.11 -1.89 0.26
C GLU A 287 -9.58 -2.46 1.57
N TYR A 288 -8.27 -2.65 1.63
CA TYR A 288 -7.55 -3.06 2.83
C TYR A 288 -6.48 -2.04 3.20
N LEU A 289 -6.33 -1.81 4.50
CA LEU A 289 -5.15 -1.19 5.08
C LEU A 289 -4.27 -2.31 5.62
N GLY A 290 -3.08 -2.50 5.07
CA GLY A 290 -2.13 -3.47 5.59
C GLY A 290 -1.64 -3.05 6.97
N TYR A 291 -1.57 -4.01 7.90
CA TYR A 291 -1.05 -3.81 9.26
C TYR A 291 -0.23 -5.02 9.70
N ILE A 292 0.97 -4.76 10.19
CA ILE A 292 1.82 -5.79 10.76
C ILE A 292 2.82 -5.22 11.76
N ASP A 293 2.90 -5.84 12.94
CA ASP A 293 3.99 -5.66 13.88
C ASP A 293 5.15 -6.57 13.50
N VAL A 294 6.35 -6.03 13.42
CA VAL A 294 7.57 -6.77 13.11
C VAL A 294 8.61 -6.56 14.19
N THR A 295 9.11 -7.65 14.74
CA THR A 295 10.22 -7.62 15.70
C THR A 295 11.50 -8.02 14.97
N TYR A 296 12.46 -7.11 14.91
CA TYR A 296 13.80 -7.34 14.38
C TYR A 296 14.79 -7.65 15.49
N ASP A 297 15.77 -8.51 15.20
CA ASP A 297 16.96 -8.65 16.05
C ASP A 297 17.99 -7.52 15.79
N ALA A 298 19.11 -7.59 16.52
CA ALA A 298 20.20 -6.63 16.36
C ALA A 298 20.90 -6.71 15.00
N GLN A 299 20.74 -7.79 14.26
CA GLN A 299 21.31 -8.04 12.93
C GLN A 299 20.33 -7.66 11.81
N GLY A 300 19.08 -7.28 12.14
CA GLY A 300 18.05 -6.89 11.19
C GLY A 300 17.21 -8.06 10.66
N LYS A 301 17.33 -9.26 11.24
CA LYS A 301 16.47 -10.40 10.91
C LYS A 301 15.12 -10.29 11.64
N VAL A 302 14.06 -10.72 10.99
CA VAL A 302 12.73 -10.77 11.61
C VAL A 302 12.66 -11.97 12.55
N LEU A 303 12.37 -11.71 13.84
CA LEU A 303 12.20 -12.72 14.88
C LEU A 303 10.76 -13.09 15.14
N ALA A 304 9.85 -12.15 14.95
CA ALA A 304 8.44 -12.32 15.20
C ALA A 304 7.63 -11.32 14.35
N TYR A 305 6.40 -11.68 14.06
CA TYR A 305 5.43 -10.80 13.44
C TYR A 305 4.03 -11.06 14.00
N HIS A 306 3.18 -10.05 13.90
CA HIS A 306 1.76 -10.16 14.22
C HIS A 306 0.98 -9.11 13.43
N GLY A 307 -0.05 -9.51 12.72
CA GLY A 307 -0.88 -8.58 11.96
C GLY A 307 -1.69 -9.27 10.87
N ALA A 308 -2.55 -8.50 10.24
CA ALA A 308 -3.36 -8.89 9.11
C ALA A 308 -3.83 -7.62 8.36
N PRO A 309 -4.20 -7.72 7.09
CA PRO A 309 -4.83 -6.60 6.40
C PRO A 309 -6.19 -6.28 7.03
N ILE A 310 -6.43 -5.00 7.30
CA ILE A 310 -7.68 -4.49 7.89
C ILE A 310 -8.65 -4.20 6.75
N HIS A 311 -9.75 -4.94 6.68
CA HIS A 311 -10.78 -4.76 5.65
C HIS A 311 -11.64 -3.53 5.94
N LEU A 312 -11.62 -2.55 5.05
CA LEU A 312 -12.35 -1.28 5.16
C LEU A 312 -13.69 -1.39 4.47
N THR A 313 -14.73 -1.64 5.25
CA THR A 313 -16.10 -1.83 4.76
C THR A 313 -17.00 -0.69 5.23
N ASN A 314 -18.26 -0.71 4.81
CA ASN A 314 -19.29 0.22 5.28
C ASN A 314 -19.56 0.18 6.80
N THR A 315 -18.95 -0.75 7.54
CA THR A 315 -18.98 -0.77 9.01
C THR A 315 -17.87 0.06 9.64
N THR A 316 -16.86 0.44 8.86
CA THR A 316 -15.81 1.36 9.29
C THR A 316 -16.28 2.79 9.11
N ALA A 317 -16.24 3.59 10.18
CA ALA A 317 -16.62 5.00 10.10
C ALA A 317 -15.70 5.79 9.16
N GLN A 318 -16.23 6.78 8.48
CA GLN A 318 -15.48 7.75 7.70
C GLN A 318 -15.04 8.92 8.59
N ASP A 319 -13.86 9.47 8.36
CA ASP A 319 -13.45 10.74 8.95
C ASP A 319 -14.28 11.87 8.31
N GLU A 320 -15.12 12.52 9.10
CA GLU A 320 -16.11 13.47 8.62
C GLU A 320 -15.45 14.65 7.87
N ASP A 321 -14.36 15.20 8.39
CA ASP A 321 -13.67 16.35 7.79
C ASP A 321 -13.07 16.01 6.41
N LEU A 322 -12.48 14.83 6.27
CA LEU A 322 -11.92 14.41 4.99
C LEU A 322 -12.99 14.00 3.99
N GLN A 323 -14.07 13.35 4.45
CA GLN A 323 -15.18 12.98 3.58
C GLN A 323 -15.88 14.21 3.01
N GLU A 324 -16.13 15.25 3.84
CA GLU A 324 -16.71 16.51 3.38
C GLU A 324 -15.87 17.16 2.26
N GLN A 325 -14.52 17.14 2.40
CA GLN A 325 -13.63 17.63 1.36
C GLN A 325 -13.69 16.79 0.08
N ILE A 326 -13.73 15.46 0.21
CA ILE A 326 -13.85 14.55 -0.95
C ILE A 326 -15.18 14.82 -1.68
N ASP A 327 -16.27 15.02 -0.95
CA ASP A 327 -17.57 15.33 -1.52
C ASP A 327 -17.56 16.70 -2.24
N GLU A 328 -16.91 17.71 -1.69
CA GLU A 328 -16.70 19.00 -2.36
C GLU A 328 -15.93 18.86 -3.67
N TRP A 329 -14.86 18.06 -3.69
CA TRP A 329 -14.07 17.81 -4.90
C TRP A 329 -14.83 16.98 -5.95
N ARG A 330 -15.78 16.17 -5.53
CA ARG A 330 -16.63 15.38 -6.41
C ARG A 330 -17.61 16.25 -7.21
N GLY A 331 -18.13 17.33 -6.61
CA GLY A 331 -19.15 18.19 -7.21
C GLY A 331 -18.87 18.64 -8.65
N PRO A 332 -17.69 19.24 -8.97
CA PRO A 332 -17.38 19.71 -10.32
C PRO A 332 -17.38 18.63 -11.39
N PHE A 333 -16.83 17.45 -11.12
CA PHE A 333 -16.79 16.40 -12.15
C PHE A 333 -18.10 15.60 -12.24
N GLU A 334 -18.93 15.58 -11.21
CA GLU A 334 -20.29 15.03 -11.30
C GLU A 334 -21.17 15.85 -12.25
N GLU A 335 -21.04 17.17 -12.25
CA GLU A 335 -21.74 18.01 -13.22
C GLU A 335 -21.24 17.73 -14.66
N TYR A 336 -19.90 17.62 -14.83
CA TYR A 336 -19.32 17.24 -16.11
C TYR A 336 -19.79 15.85 -16.58
N ALA A 337 -19.88 14.86 -15.70
CA ALA A 337 -20.34 13.52 -16.03
C ALA A 337 -21.83 13.42 -16.41
N LYS A 338 -22.63 14.47 -16.12
CA LYS A 338 -24.06 14.54 -16.52
C LYS A 338 -24.25 15.11 -17.92
N GLU A 339 -23.18 15.63 -18.56
CA GLU A 339 -23.28 16.17 -19.90
C GLU A 339 -23.65 15.06 -20.91
N GLU A 340 -24.74 15.29 -21.65
CA GLU A 340 -25.18 14.35 -22.67
C GLU A 340 -24.26 14.44 -23.89
N VAL A 341 -23.42 13.44 -24.09
CA VAL A 341 -22.43 13.38 -25.19
C VAL A 341 -22.92 12.60 -26.38
N GLY A 342 -24.03 11.88 -26.25
CA GLY A 342 -24.62 11.09 -27.33
C GLY A 342 -25.82 10.27 -26.92
N PHE A 343 -26.37 9.55 -27.89
CA PHE A 343 -27.56 8.72 -27.71
C PHE A 343 -27.37 7.37 -28.39
N THR A 344 -27.77 6.30 -27.73
CA THR A 344 -27.79 4.94 -28.29
C THR A 344 -29.20 4.36 -28.24
N ASN A 345 -29.60 3.63 -29.28
CA ASN A 345 -30.89 2.93 -29.37
C ASN A 345 -30.86 1.51 -28.79
N VAL A 346 -29.70 1.05 -28.33
CA VAL A 346 -29.50 -0.29 -27.78
C VAL A 346 -28.82 -0.19 -26.43
N VAL A 347 -29.03 -1.18 -25.58
CA VAL A 347 -28.29 -1.29 -24.33
C VAL A 347 -26.87 -1.72 -24.65
N LEU A 348 -25.88 -0.92 -24.27
CA LEU A 348 -24.47 -1.27 -24.36
C LEU A 348 -24.13 -2.20 -23.18
N ASP A 349 -24.37 -3.51 -23.37
CA ASP A 349 -24.10 -4.51 -22.32
C ASP A 349 -22.61 -4.63 -22.04
N GLN A 350 -22.22 -4.49 -20.77
CA GLN A 350 -20.86 -4.61 -20.28
C GLN A 350 -20.61 -5.88 -19.45
N SER A 351 -21.67 -6.66 -19.19
CA SER A 351 -21.64 -7.75 -18.19
C SER A 351 -20.60 -8.86 -18.49
N THR A 352 -20.16 -8.95 -19.73
CA THR A 352 -19.23 -9.98 -20.21
C THR A 352 -17.91 -9.44 -20.73
N CYS A 353 -17.67 -8.12 -20.69
CA CYS A 353 -16.50 -7.48 -21.31
C CYS A 353 -15.15 -8.02 -20.81
N GLN A 354 -15.09 -8.50 -19.57
CA GLN A 354 -13.85 -9.10 -19.02
C GLN A 354 -13.63 -10.56 -19.42
N GLN A 355 -14.63 -11.19 -20.07
CA GLN A 355 -14.57 -12.62 -20.43
C GLN A 355 -14.61 -12.86 -21.93
N LYS A 356 -15.22 -11.95 -22.66
CA LYS A 356 -15.39 -12.00 -24.11
C LYS A 356 -15.78 -10.62 -24.66
N GLU A 357 -15.80 -10.51 -25.99
CA GLU A 357 -16.33 -9.37 -26.72
C GLU A 357 -17.73 -8.96 -26.23
N CYS A 358 -17.97 -7.67 -26.06
CA CYS A 358 -19.22 -7.10 -25.55
C CYS A 358 -19.53 -5.75 -26.22
N LEU A 359 -20.82 -5.38 -26.30
CA LEU A 359 -21.26 -4.18 -27.00
C LEU A 359 -20.64 -2.87 -26.47
N LEU A 360 -20.44 -2.74 -25.16
CA LEU A 360 -19.77 -1.57 -24.59
C LEU A 360 -18.28 -1.56 -24.95
N GLY A 361 -17.62 -2.72 -24.91
CA GLY A 361 -16.21 -2.86 -25.30
C GLY A 361 -15.98 -2.51 -26.76
N ASP A 362 -16.85 -3.00 -27.65
CA ASP A 362 -16.79 -2.69 -29.09
C ASP A 362 -16.97 -1.20 -29.34
N PHE A 363 -17.97 -0.58 -28.68
CA PHE A 363 -18.21 0.86 -28.78
C PHE A 363 -17.05 1.73 -28.31
N VAL A 364 -16.37 1.32 -27.24
CA VAL A 364 -15.19 2.06 -26.72
C VAL A 364 -13.97 1.87 -27.60
N ALA A 365 -13.87 0.73 -28.29
CA ALA A 365 -12.72 0.40 -29.17
C ALA A 365 -12.81 1.07 -30.56
N GLU A 366 -14.00 1.48 -31.01
CA GLU A 366 -14.21 2.24 -32.28
C GLU A 366 -13.87 3.72 -32.10
#